data_008d7446c11f43079c701e6987e4a11f
#
_entry.id   008d7446c11f43079c701e6987e4a11f
#
_cell.length_a   1.000
_cell.length_b   1.000
_cell.length_c   1.000
_cell.angle_alpha   90.00
_cell.angle_beta   90.00
_cell.angle_gamma   90.00
#
_symmetry.space_group_name_H-M   'P 1'
#
loop_
_entity.id
_entity.type
_entity.pdbx_description
1 polymer ?
#
loop_
_entity_poly.entity_id
_entity_poly.type
_entity_poly.pdbx_seq_one_letter_code
_entity_poly.pdbx_strand_id
1 'polypeptide(L)'
;MIILLILFFITATIYSSVGFGGGSTYLALLLLWGIPFTIFPVIALCCNIIVVSGNCINYARAGNLNFKLLLPYLIGSIPLAFIGGALPIDKKIFEILLFVILSTAGLLLLINFKTYDDNETSYRSIPFPISVFIGGILGFLSGVVGIGGGIFLSPILFLIRAAKPKYIATAASMFILINSISGIFGQLTKNEVLSELMNYWPLMLAVFIGGQIGNFVNIKLLPTRILALLTSALVLFVAIRMGFKIF
;
A
#
# COMPACT_ATOMS: atom_id res chain seq x y z
N MET A 1 12.87 1.98 -20.17
CA MET A 1 13.17 2.58 -18.85
C MET A 1 12.47 3.94 -18.64
N ILE A 2 12.57 4.92 -19.56
CA ILE A 2 11.97 6.27 -19.38
C ILE A 2 10.45 6.20 -19.16
N ILE A 3 9.71 5.43 -19.94
CA ILE A 3 8.26 5.28 -19.78
C ILE A 3 7.92 4.71 -18.39
N LEU A 4 8.69 3.73 -17.91
CA LEU A 4 8.51 3.15 -16.59
C LEU A 4 8.75 4.19 -15.48
N LEU A 5 9.77 5.04 -15.61
CA LEU A 5 10.02 6.16 -14.68
C LEU A 5 8.83 7.12 -14.62
N ILE A 6 8.28 7.50 -15.77
CA ILE A 6 7.11 8.38 -15.85
C ILE A 6 5.90 7.72 -15.17
N LEU A 7 5.66 6.44 -15.42
CA LEU A 7 4.55 5.72 -14.80
C LEU A 7 4.71 5.57 -13.28
N PHE A 8 5.93 5.35 -12.80
CA PHE A 8 6.22 5.32 -11.37
C PHE A 8 6.02 6.69 -10.72
N PHE A 9 6.48 7.76 -11.39
CA PHE A 9 6.25 9.14 -10.95
C PHE A 9 4.75 9.48 -10.86
N ILE A 10 3.97 9.19 -11.91
CA ILE A 10 2.51 9.42 -11.92
C ILE A 10 1.83 8.60 -10.83
N THR A 11 2.19 7.33 -10.69
CA THR A 11 1.67 6.46 -9.64
C THR A 11 1.95 7.03 -8.27
N ALA A 12 3.19 7.43 -7.99
CA ALA A 12 3.58 8.04 -6.72
C ALA A 12 2.75 9.30 -6.42
N THR A 13 2.57 10.16 -7.43
CA THR A 13 1.78 11.40 -7.29
C THR A 13 0.33 11.10 -6.93
N ILE A 14 -0.32 10.17 -7.65
CA ILE A 14 -1.72 9.80 -7.41
C ILE A 14 -1.87 9.15 -6.04
N TYR A 15 -1.06 8.15 -5.72
CA TYR A 15 -1.20 7.41 -4.46
C TYR A 15 -0.83 8.24 -3.22
N SER A 16 0.20 9.07 -3.31
CA SER A 16 0.58 9.98 -2.22
C SER A 16 -0.54 10.98 -1.92
N SER A 17 -1.24 11.46 -2.96
CA SER A 17 -2.37 12.39 -2.78
C SER A 17 -3.55 11.78 -2.02
N VAL A 18 -3.63 10.45 -1.91
CA VAL A 18 -4.66 9.70 -1.13
C VAL A 18 -4.12 9.21 0.23
N GLY A 19 -2.82 9.34 0.48
CA GLY A 19 -2.18 8.76 1.66
C GLY A 19 -1.77 7.29 1.51
N PHE A 20 -1.69 6.77 0.28
CA PHE A 20 -1.24 5.41 -0.02
C PHE A 20 0.16 5.38 -0.63
N GLY A 21 0.79 4.18 -0.62
CA GLY A 21 2.17 4.01 -1.13
C GLY A 21 2.27 3.74 -2.63
N GLY A 22 1.25 3.13 -3.24
CA GLY A 22 1.27 2.74 -4.65
C GLY A 22 1.85 1.36 -4.95
N GLY A 23 2.22 0.58 -3.93
CA GLY A 23 2.88 -0.73 -4.07
C GLY A 23 2.18 -1.67 -5.05
N SER A 24 0.85 -1.74 -5.03
CA SER A 24 0.07 -2.56 -5.95
C SER A 24 0.30 -2.23 -7.41
N THR A 25 0.33 -0.95 -7.75
CA THR A 25 0.56 -0.47 -9.12
C THR A 25 2.02 -0.63 -9.53
N TYR A 26 2.98 -0.38 -8.62
CA TYR A 26 4.39 -0.63 -8.92
C TYR A 26 4.63 -2.09 -9.29
N LEU A 27 4.09 -3.03 -8.52
CA LEU A 27 4.20 -4.46 -8.80
C LEU A 27 3.64 -4.83 -10.17
N ALA A 28 2.50 -4.26 -10.50
CA ALA A 28 1.89 -4.48 -11.79
C ALA A 28 2.71 -3.90 -12.95
N LEU A 29 3.24 -2.71 -12.80
CA LEU A 29 4.13 -2.10 -13.78
C LEU A 29 5.41 -2.92 -13.96
N LEU A 30 6.04 -3.37 -12.87
CA LEU A 30 7.22 -4.23 -12.93
C LEU A 30 6.94 -5.53 -13.69
N LEU A 31 5.78 -6.16 -13.42
CA LEU A 31 5.34 -7.35 -14.13
C LEU A 31 5.17 -7.12 -15.63
N LEU A 32 4.56 -5.99 -16.02
CA LEU A 32 4.34 -5.63 -17.43
C LEU A 32 5.63 -5.36 -18.18
N TRP A 33 6.66 -4.88 -17.47
CA TRP A 33 8.00 -4.60 -18.03
C TRP A 33 8.92 -5.82 -18.05
N GLY A 34 8.47 -6.99 -17.57
CA GLY A 34 9.24 -8.22 -17.58
C GLY A 34 10.45 -8.23 -16.64
N ILE A 35 10.45 -7.41 -15.60
CA ILE A 35 11.50 -7.40 -14.58
C ILE A 35 11.46 -8.74 -13.80
N PRO A 36 12.56 -9.24 -13.24
CA PRO A 36 12.55 -10.45 -12.42
C PRO A 36 11.63 -10.31 -11.22
N PHE A 37 10.72 -11.27 -11.02
CA PHE A 37 9.70 -11.21 -9.96
C PHE A 37 10.29 -11.26 -8.55
N THR A 38 11.51 -11.78 -8.39
CA THR A 38 12.24 -11.89 -7.13
C THR A 38 12.49 -10.54 -6.47
N ILE A 39 12.67 -9.48 -7.29
CA ILE A 39 12.95 -8.14 -6.82
C ILE A 39 11.70 -7.25 -6.66
N PHE A 40 10.54 -7.70 -7.16
CA PHE A 40 9.30 -6.93 -7.11
C PHE A 40 8.93 -6.45 -5.71
N PRO A 41 8.87 -7.34 -4.69
CA PRO A 41 8.46 -6.93 -3.35
C PRO A 41 9.39 -5.85 -2.79
N VAL A 42 10.69 -5.97 -3.02
CA VAL A 42 11.67 -5.02 -2.47
C VAL A 42 11.56 -3.65 -3.12
N ILE A 43 11.48 -3.58 -4.45
CA ILE A 43 11.27 -2.30 -5.16
C ILE A 43 9.97 -1.64 -4.67
N ALA A 44 8.86 -2.40 -4.62
CA ALA A 44 7.58 -1.86 -4.21
C ALA A 44 7.56 -1.39 -2.75
N LEU A 45 8.18 -2.14 -1.82
CA LEU A 45 8.29 -1.77 -0.41
C LEU A 45 9.18 -0.53 -0.22
N CYS A 46 10.31 -0.41 -0.94
CA CYS A 46 11.14 0.79 -0.93
C CYS A 46 10.37 2.01 -1.45
N CYS A 47 9.67 1.87 -2.58
CA CYS A 47 8.83 2.93 -3.14
C CYS A 47 7.71 3.33 -2.15
N ASN A 48 7.08 2.36 -1.50
CA ASN A 48 6.09 2.63 -0.46
C ASN A 48 6.67 3.46 0.68
N ILE A 49 7.80 3.07 1.24
CA ILE A 49 8.46 3.83 2.32
C ILE A 49 8.70 5.27 1.89
N ILE A 50 9.25 5.47 0.70
CA ILE A 50 9.54 6.82 0.17
C ILE A 50 8.28 7.67 0.09
N VAL A 51 7.21 7.14 -0.50
CA VAL A 51 5.94 7.86 -0.71
C VAL A 51 5.25 8.16 0.60
N VAL A 52 5.04 7.13 1.45
CA VAL A 52 4.23 7.31 2.66
C VAL A 52 4.94 8.01 3.79
N SER A 53 6.29 8.08 3.80
CA SER A 53 7.04 8.83 4.81
C SER A 53 6.63 10.29 4.86
N GLY A 54 6.46 10.94 3.70
CA GLY A 54 5.97 12.31 3.62
C GLY A 54 4.55 12.45 4.18
N ASN A 55 3.65 11.54 3.79
CA ASN A 55 2.28 11.50 4.30
C ASN A 55 2.24 11.30 5.82
N CYS A 56 3.02 10.35 6.35
CA CYS A 56 3.10 10.08 7.78
C CYS A 56 3.56 11.29 8.59
N ILE A 57 4.60 11.99 8.10
CA ILE A 57 5.10 13.21 8.75
C ILE A 57 4.02 14.29 8.78
N ASN A 58 3.34 14.52 7.65
CA ASN A 58 2.33 15.57 7.55
C ASN A 58 1.09 15.26 8.38
N TYR A 59 0.62 14.03 8.37
CA TYR A 59 -0.53 13.60 9.18
C TYR A 59 -0.21 13.62 10.68
N ALA A 60 1.00 13.25 11.07
CA ALA A 60 1.45 13.33 12.46
C ALA A 60 1.51 14.79 12.93
N ARG A 61 2.08 15.70 12.11
CA ARG A 61 2.12 17.15 12.40
C ARG A 61 0.73 17.77 12.47
N ALA A 62 -0.23 17.28 11.68
CA ALA A 62 -1.62 17.71 11.72
C ALA A 62 -2.42 17.17 12.92
N GLY A 63 -1.81 16.37 13.81
CA GLY A 63 -2.46 15.78 14.98
C GLY A 63 -3.48 14.67 14.66
N ASN A 64 -3.41 14.10 13.45
CA ASN A 64 -4.34 13.06 13.01
C ASN A 64 -3.90 11.63 13.39
N LEU A 65 -2.86 11.47 14.20
CA LEU A 65 -2.36 10.17 14.61
C LEU A 65 -3.16 9.61 15.80
N ASN A 66 -3.77 8.45 15.59
CA ASN A 66 -4.49 7.72 16.62
C ASN A 66 -3.86 6.36 16.87
N PHE A 67 -2.95 6.29 17.85
CA PHE A 67 -2.27 5.05 18.21
C PHE A 67 -3.21 3.95 18.72
N LYS A 68 -4.31 4.30 19.41
CA LYS A 68 -5.28 3.32 19.90
C LYS A 68 -5.97 2.58 18.76
N LEU A 69 -6.21 3.29 17.64
CA LEU A 69 -6.76 2.69 16.43
C LEU A 69 -5.75 1.78 15.73
N LEU A 70 -4.48 2.20 15.65
CA LEU A 70 -3.47 1.57 14.80
C LEU A 70 -2.74 0.41 15.50
N LEU A 71 -2.44 0.54 16.79
CA LEU A 71 -1.57 -0.38 17.54
C LEU A 71 -2.01 -1.86 17.47
N PRO A 72 -3.30 -2.21 17.63
CA PRO A 72 -3.73 -3.61 17.54
C PRO A 72 -3.37 -4.26 16.21
N TYR A 73 -3.55 -3.54 15.11
CA TYR A 73 -3.20 -4.05 13.77
C TYR A 73 -1.69 -4.20 13.59
N LEU A 74 -0.88 -3.29 14.15
CA LEU A 74 0.58 -3.36 14.07
C LEU A 74 1.16 -4.55 14.84
N ILE A 75 0.62 -4.86 16.01
CA ILE A 75 1.08 -5.99 16.82
C ILE A 75 1.00 -7.30 16.01
N GLY A 76 -0.10 -7.51 15.28
CA GLY A 76 -0.24 -8.68 14.42
C GLY A 76 0.58 -8.59 13.14
N SER A 77 0.64 -7.41 12.53
CA SER A 77 1.19 -7.27 11.19
C SER A 77 2.73 -7.25 11.14
N ILE A 78 3.40 -6.62 12.08
CA ILE A 78 4.87 -6.48 12.05
C ILE A 78 5.57 -7.84 11.97
N PRO A 79 5.33 -8.80 12.90
CA PRO A 79 6.02 -10.09 12.83
C PRO A 79 5.63 -10.89 11.57
N LEU A 80 4.35 -10.82 11.17
CA LEU A 80 3.90 -11.57 10.01
C LEU A 80 4.32 -10.93 8.67
N ALA A 81 4.53 -9.62 8.61
CA ALA A 81 5.14 -8.97 7.44
C ALA A 81 6.61 -9.39 7.27
N PHE A 82 7.36 -9.51 8.37
CA PHE A 82 8.72 -10.04 8.31
C PHE A 82 8.74 -11.50 7.82
N ILE A 83 7.90 -12.37 8.41
CA ILE A 83 7.81 -13.77 8.03
C ILE A 83 7.39 -13.89 6.55
N GLY A 84 6.35 -13.16 6.12
CA GLY A 84 5.91 -13.14 4.74
C GLY A 84 7.01 -12.68 3.78
N GLY A 85 7.78 -11.67 4.16
CA GLY A 85 8.94 -11.19 3.41
C GLY A 85 10.05 -12.23 3.26
N ALA A 86 10.30 -13.00 4.33
CA ALA A 86 11.34 -14.04 4.36
C ALA A 86 10.98 -15.30 3.56
N LEU A 87 9.68 -15.57 3.33
CA LEU A 87 9.25 -16.78 2.63
C LEU A 87 9.62 -16.76 1.15
N PRO A 88 10.30 -17.79 0.62
CA PRO A 88 10.46 -17.98 -0.81
C PRO A 88 9.11 -18.41 -1.41
N ILE A 89 8.67 -17.74 -2.47
CA ILE A 89 7.40 -18.02 -3.14
C ILE A 89 7.63 -18.18 -4.62
N ASP A 90 6.99 -19.21 -5.21
CA ASP A 90 7.01 -19.42 -6.65
C ASP A 90 6.28 -18.31 -7.41
N LYS A 91 6.78 -18.02 -8.63
CA LYS A 91 6.23 -16.97 -9.50
C LYS A 91 4.72 -17.11 -9.71
N LYS A 92 4.23 -18.34 -9.97
CA LYS A 92 2.81 -18.61 -10.21
C LYS A 92 1.94 -18.28 -8.99
N ILE A 93 2.40 -18.69 -7.80
CA ILE A 93 1.71 -18.39 -6.53
C ILE A 93 1.71 -16.87 -6.30
N PHE A 94 2.85 -16.21 -6.54
CA PHE A 94 2.96 -14.76 -6.42
C PHE A 94 1.98 -14.01 -7.33
N GLU A 95 1.92 -14.39 -8.62
CA GLU A 95 1.02 -13.76 -9.60
C GLU A 95 -0.46 -13.98 -9.23
N ILE A 96 -0.86 -15.18 -8.78
CA ILE A 96 -2.22 -15.46 -8.31
C ILE A 96 -2.56 -14.64 -7.06
N LEU A 97 -1.68 -14.62 -6.06
CA LEU A 97 -1.88 -13.82 -4.86
C LEU A 97 -2.03 -12.33 -5.20
N LEU A 98 -1.15 -11.82 -6.06
CA LEU A 98 -1.21 -10.43 -6.49
C LEU A 98 -2.53 -10.11 -7.21
N PHE A 99 -2.99 -10.98 -8.11
CA PHE A 99 -4.29 -10.82 -8.80
C PHE A 99 -5.46 -10.78 -7.82
N VAL A 100 -5.56 -11.75 -6.91
CA VAL A 100 -6.64 -11.82 -5.91
C VAL A 100 -6.63 -10.58 -5.01
N ILE A 101 -5.44 -10.20 -4.56
CA ILE A 101 -5.23 -9.04 -3.70
C ILE A 101 -5.64 -7.73 -4.40
N LEU A 102 -5.21 -7.52 -5.65
CA LEU A 102 -5.56 -6.32 -6.40
C LEU A 102 -7.05 -6.26 -6.72
N SER A 103 -7.66 -7.39 -7.13
CA SER A 103 -9.09 -7.47 -7.41
C SER A 103 -9.91 -7.12 -6.17
N THR A 104 -9.59 -7.72 -5.03
CA THR A 104 -10.32 -7.48 -3.77
C THR A 104 -10.12 -6.04 -3.28
N ALA A 105 -8.91 -5.50 -3.33
CA ALA A 105 -8.64 -4.12 -2.93
C ALA A 105 -9.35 -3.10 -3.81
N GLY A 106 -9.30 -3.29 -5.13
CA GLY A 106 -9.97 -2.42 -6.08
C GLY A 106 -11.49 -2.43 -5.92
N LEU A 107 -12.08 -3.61 -5.75
CA LEU A 107 -13.53 -3.75 -5.49
C LEU A 107 -13.94 -3.11 -4.16
N LEU A 108 -13.18 -3.33 -3.09
CA LEU A 108 -13.46 -2.73 -1.79
C LEU A 108 -13.40 -1.20 -1.84
N LEU A 109 -12.43 -0.62 -2.54
CA LEU A 109 -12.33 0.82 -2.73
C LEU A 109 -13.49 1.36 -3.56
N LEU A 110 -13.90 0.63 -4.62
CA LEU A 110 -15.02 1.02 -5.49
C LEU A 110 -16.36 1.00 -4.76
N ILE A 111 -16.63 -0.05 -3.96
CA ILE A 111 -17.90 -0.18 -3.22
C ILE A 111 -17.99 0.88 -2.12
N ASN A 112 -16.88 1.19 -1.47
CA ASN A 112 -16.86 2.05 -0.30
C ASN A 112 -16.62 3.53 -0.59
N PHE A 113 -16.52 3.96 -1.86
CA PHE A 113 -16.20 5.35 -2.17
C PHE A 113 -17.22 6.37 -1.64
N LYS A 114 -18.48 5.96 -1.41
CA LYS A 114 -19.54 6.80 -0.82
C LYS A 114 -19.43 6.95 0.70
N THR A 115 -18.72 6.04 1.37
CA THR A 115 -18.58 6.01 2.85
C THR A 115 -17.54 7.01 3.37
N TYR A 116 -16.85 7.70 2.45
CA TYR A 116 -15.83 8.71 2.77
C TYR A 116 -16.46 10.09 3.09
N ASP A 117 -17.50 10.12 3.93
CA ASP A 117 -18.16 11.38 4.34
C ASP A 117 -17.72 11.81 5.74
N ASP A 118 -17.36 13.09 5.90
CA ASP A 118 -16.85 13.66 7.16
C ASP A 118 -17.94 13.88 8.24
N ASN A 119 -19.22 13.64 7.92
CA ASN A 119 -20.35 14.05 8.75
C ASN A 119 -20.84 13.00 9.77
N GLU A 120 -20.13 11.88 9.93
CA GLU A 120 -20.56 10.82 10.87
C GLU A 120 -20.09 11.08 12.30
N THR A 121 -20.98 10.85 13.26
CA THR A 121 -20.78 11.10 14.70
C THR A 121 -20.59 9.84 15.52
N SER A 122 -20.89 8.64 14.98
CA SER A 122 -20.80 7.37 15.71
C SER A 122 -19.69 6.47 15.15
N TYR A 123 -18.65 6.20 15.95
CA TYR A 123 -17.54 5.31 15.59
C TYR A 123 -17.66 3.96 16.31
N ARG A 124 -17.30 2.88 15.59
CA ARG A 124 -17.32 1.52 16.14
C ARG A 124 -15.89 1.03 16.35
N SER A 125 -15.62 0.40 17.47
CA SER A 125 -14.34 -0.27 17.74
C SER A 125 -14.44 -1.76 17.43
N ILE A 126 -13.42 -2.33 16.80
CA ILE A 126 -13.28 -3.78 16.69
C ILE A 126 -12.59 -4.29 17.97
N PRO A 127 -12.99 -5.47 18.48
CA PRO A 127 -12.29 -6.12 19.57
C PRO A 127 -10.80 -6.30 19.29
N PHE A 128 -9.96 -6.07 20.29
CA PHE A 128 -8.49 -6.13 20.15
C PHE A 128 -8.00 -7.42 19.46
N PRO A 129 -8.42 -8.66 19.83
CA PRO A 129 -7.94 -9.88 19.19
C PRO A 129 -8.26 -9.95 17.69
N ILE A 130 -9.44 -9.47 17.28
CA ILE A 130 -9.84 -9.45 15.88
C ILE A 130 -8.98 -8.45 15.09
N SER A 131 -8.69 -7.28 15.67
CA SER A 131 -7.80 -6.29 15.04
C SER A 131 -6.37 -6.85 14.85
N VAL A 132 -5.85 -7.57 15.84
CA VAL A 132 -4.55 -8.25 15.75
C VAL A 132 -4.57 -9.32 14.66
N PHE A 133 -5.62 -10.12 14.57
CA PHE A 133 -5.76 -11.15 13.54
C PHE A 133 -5.83 -10.56 12.12
N ILE A 134 -6.67 -9.53 11.93
CA ILE A 134 -6.76 -8.81 10.64
C ILE A 134 -5.39 -8.20 10.29
N GLY A 135 -4.76 -7.52 11.25
CA GLY A 135 -3.42 -6.95 11.06
C GLY A 135 -2.42 -8.01 10.64
N GLY A 136 -2.45 -9.18 11.28
CA GLY A 136 -1.58 -10.30 10.96
C GLY A 136 -1.72 -10.79 9.52
N ILE A 137 -2.94 -11.03 9.07
CA ILE A 137 -3.21 -11.44 7.67
C ILE A 137 -2.70 -10.37 6.69
N LEU A 138 -3.06 -9.10 6.93
CA LEU A 138 -2.65 -8.01 6.06
C LEU A 138 -1.12 -7.81 6.06
N GLY A 139 -0.48 -7.97 7.22
CA GLY A 139 0.97 -7.92 7.33
C GLY A 139 1.66 -9.03 6.57
N PHE A 140 1.19 -10.28 6.73
CA PHE A 140 1.71 -11.43 6.00
C PHE A 140 1.65 -11.23 4.49
N LEU A 141 0.46 -10.89 3.97
CA LEU A 141 0.27 -10.61 2.54
C LEU A 141 1.13 -9.44 2.06
N SER A 142 1.27 -8.41 2.90
CA SER A 142 2.13 -7.26 2.62
C SER A 142 3.60 -7.65 2.47
N GLY A 143 4.11 -8.49 3.37
CA GLY A 143 5.49 -8.97 3.33
C GLY A 143 5.77 -9.87 2.13
N VAL A 144 4.86 -10.80 1.85
CA VAL A 144 4.94 -11.73 0.72
C VAL A 144 4.98 -10.99 -0.61
N VAL A 145 4.02 -10.11 -0.84
CA VAL A 145 3.77 -9.51 -2.15
C VAL A 145 4.43 -8.13 -2.30
N GLY A 146 4.69 -7.43 -1.19
CA GLY A 146 5.32 -6.12 -1.23
C GLY A 146 4.35 -4.93 -1.34
N ILE A 147 3.05 -5.12 -1.01
CA ILE A 147 2.03 -4.07 -1.19
C ILE A 147 2.00 -3.03 -0.06
N GLY A 148 2.52 -3.37 1.13
CA GLY A 148 2.45 -2.49 2.32
C GLY A 148 1.16 -2.59 3.13
N GLY A 149 0.11 -3.27 2.63
CA GLY A 149 -1.10 -3.67 3.35
C GLY A 149 -2.14 -2.57 3.62
N GLY A 150 -1.79 -1.29 3.62
CA GLY A 150 -2.71 -0.21 3.98
C GLY A 150 -3.85 0.02 2.99
N ILE A 151 -3.68 -0.39 1.73
CA ILE A 151 -4.74 -0.38 0.72
C ILE A 151 -5.93 -1.26 1.10
N PHE A 152 -5.72 -2.27 1.96
CA PHE A 152 -6.76 -3.13 2.52
C PHE A 152 -7.26 -2.63 3.87
N LEU A 153 -6.34 -2.15 4.71
CA LEU A 153 -6.72 -1.68 6.04
C LEU A 153 -7.69 -0.50 5.95
N SER A 154 -7.44 0.43 5.03
CA SER A 154 -8.28 1.62 4.86
C SER A 154 -9.75 1.28 4.55
N PRO A 155 -10.10 0.50 3.51
CA PRO A 155 -11.48 0.10 3.24
C PRO A 155 -12.13 -0.64 4.42
N ILE A 156 -11.39 -1.50 5.13
CA ILE A 156 -11.91 -2.21 6.30
C ILE A 156 -12.29 -1.22 7.38
N LEU A 157 -11.40 -0.28 7.72
CA LEU A 157 -11.67 0.75 8.72
C LEU A 157 -12.83 1.68 8.35
N PHE A 158 -12.98 1.99 7.04
CA PHE A 158 -14.14 2.75 6.56
C PHE A 158 -15.44 1.97 6.66
N LEU A 159 -15.46 0.69 6.25
CA LEU A 159 -16.65 -0.17 6.32
C LEU A 159 -17.22 -0.27 7.73
N ILE A 160 -16.35 -0.40 8.72
CA ILE A 160 -16.76 -0.50 10.12
C ILE A 160 -16.95 0.86 10.79
N ARG A 161 -16.68 1.95 10.06
CA ARG A 161 -16.71 3.32 10.61
C ARG A 161 -15.85 3.46 11.85
N ALA A 162 -14.58 3.03 11.76
CA ALA A 162 -13.68 2.96 12.91
C ALA A 162 -13.26 4.35 13.44
N ALA A 163 -13.16 5.35 12.58
CA ALA A 163 -12.74 6.71 12.91
C ALA A 163 -13.08 7.69 11.78
N LYS A 164 -12.80 8.98 11.99
CA LYS A 164 -12.88 10.01 10.92
C LYS A 164 -11.96 9.65 9.75
N PRO A 165 -12.32 10.04 8.50
CA PRO A 165 -11.52 9.75 7.30
C PRO A 165 -10.03 10.09 7.43
N LYS A 166 -9.70 11.23 8.01
CA LYS A 166 -8.30 11.67 8.22
C LYS A 166 -7.51 10.72 9.15
N TYR A 167 -8.13 10.22 10.21
CA TYR A 167 -7.50 9.25 11.11
C TYR A 167 -7.30 7.88 10.44
N ILE A 168 -8.26 7.46 9.60
CA ILE A 168 -8.16 6.23 8.82
C ILE A 168 -7.03 6.33 7.78
N ALA A 169 -6.95 7.43 7.04
CA ALA A 169 -5.88 7.67 6.07
C ALA A 169 -4.50 7.69 6.76
N THR A 170 -4.42 8.34 7.94
CA THR A 170 -3.19 8.34 8.76
C THR A 170 -2.81 6.94 9.21
N ALA A 171 -3.78 6.17 9.73
CA ALA A 171 -3.54 4.79 10.16
C ALA A 171 -3.09 3.91 8.99
N ALA A 172 -3.70 4.03 7.82
CA ALA A 172 -3.31 3.31 6.62
C ALA A 172 -1.88 3.66 6.17
N SER A 173 -1.52 4.95 6.12
CA SER A 173 -0.17 5.40 5.76
C SER A 173 0.89 4.87 6.73
N MET A 174 0.64 4.97 8.04
CA MET A 174 1.55 4.43 9.07
C MET A 174 1.65 2.91 8.99
N PHE A 175 0.54 2.22 8.74
CA PHE A 175 0.52 0.78 8.56
C PHE A 175 1.36 0.35 7.36
N ILE A 176 1.24 1.07 6.21
CA ILE A 176 2.10 0.83 5.03
C ILE A 176 3.55 1.03 5.39
N LEU A 177 3.90 2.14 6.04
CA LEU A 177 5.29 2.47 6.38
C LEU A 177 5.92 1.36 7.22
N ILE A 178 5.29 1.00 8.33
CA ILE A 178 5.83 0.06 9.30
C ILE A 178 5.91 -1.36 8.70
N ASN A 179 4.86 -1.80 8.00
CA ASN A 179 4.87 -3.11 7.35
C ASN A 179 5.83 -3.17 6.15
N SER A 180 6.04 -2.07 5.42
CA SER A 180 7.05 -2.04 4.36
C SER A 180 8.46 -2.16 4.94
N ILE A 181 8.75 -1.50 6.06
CA ILE A 181 10.04 -1.64 6.75
C ILE A 181 10.21 -3.10 7.22
N SER A 182 9.22 -3.66 7.92
CA SER A 182 9.28 -5.04 8.41
C SER A 182 9.40 -6.05 7.27
N GLY A 183 8.63 -5.87 6.19
CA GLY A 183 8.67 -6.72 4.99
C GLY A 183 10.04 -6.66 4.28
N ILE A 184 10.66 -5.49 4.18
CA ILE A 184 12.02 -5.36 3.62
C ILE A 184 13.00 -6.16 4.45
N PHE A 185 12.98 -6.06 5.79
CA PHE A 185 13.86 -6.86 6.63
C PHE A 185 13.67 -8.36 6.39
N GLY A 186 12.44 -8.81 6.16
CA GLY A 186 12.17 -10.19 5.75
C GLY A 186 12.73 -10.51 4.37
N GLN A 187 12.55 -9.65 3.37
CA GLN A 187 13.06 -9.85 2.00
C GLN A 187 14.59 -9.90 1.96
N LEU A 188 15.27 -9.10 2.80
CA LEU A 188 16.72 -9.05 2.89
C LEU A 188 17.36 -10.34 3.46
N THR A 189 16.57 -11.24 4.05
CA THR A 189 17.07 -12.57 4.44
C THR A 189 17.30 -13.48 3.23
N LYS A 190 16.78 -13.12 2.05
CA LYS A 190 17.01 -13.82 0.79
C LYS A 190 18.29 -13.30 0.14
N ASN A 191 19.17 -14.21 -0.25
CA ASN A 191 20.44 -13.86 -0.90
C ASN A 191 20.19 -13.17 -2.25
N GLU A 192 21.03 -12.18 -2.61
CA GLU A 192 21.14 -11.52 -3.93
C GLU A 192 20.18 -10.36 -4.25
N VAL A 193 19.20 -10.04 -3.41
CA VAL A 193 18.21 -9.00 -3.71
C VAL A 193 18.79 -7.58 -3.73
N LEU A 194 19.80 -7.29 -2.91
CA LEU A 194 20.39 -5.96 -2.76
C LEU A 194 21.19 -5.51 -3.98
N SER A 195 21.94 -6.41 -4.60
CA SER A 195 22.76 -6.09 -5.78
C SER A 195 21.91 -5.73 -7.00
N GLU A 196 20.78 -6.41 -7.16
CA GLU A 196 19.84 -6.12 -8.23
C GLU A 196 19.05 -4.81 -7.99
N LEU A 197 18.73 -4.49 -6.73
CA LEU A 197 18.00 -3.28 -6.36
C LEU A 197 18.71 -2.01 -6.82
N MET A 198 20.03 -1.98 -6.75
CA MET A 198 20.84 -0.82 -7.15
C MET A 198 20.65 -0.45 -8.62
N ASN A 199 20.27 -1.38 -9.48
CA ASN A 199 20.01 -1.11 -10.90
C ASN A 199 18.71 -0.31 -11.12
N TYR A 200 17.82 -0.27 -10.12
CA TYR A 200 16.51 0.36 -10.19
C TYR A 200 16.38 1.65 -9.36
N TRP A 201 17.49 2.20 -8.86
CA TRP A 201 17.49 3.45 -8.10
C TRP A 201 16.78 4.64 -8.81
N PRO A 202 16.79 4.76 -10.18
CA PRO A 202 16.08 5.86 -10.81
C PRO A 202 14.57 5.82 -10.59
N LEU A 203 13.97 4.61 -10.40
CA LEU A 203 12.57 4.46 -10.04
C LEU A 203 12.28 5.07 -8.67
N MET A 204 13.17 4.90 -7.71
CA MET A 204 13.04 5.46 -6.36
C MET A 204 13.10 6.99 -6.38
N LEU A 205 13.97 7.57 -7.23
CA LEU A 205 14.04 9.02 -7.41
C LEU A 205 12.75 9.57 -8.05
N ALA A 206 12.23 8.92 -9.09
CA ALA A 206 10.97 9.29 -9.72
C ALA A 206 9.80 9.24 -8.70
N VAL A 207 9.76 8.19 -7.89
CA VAL A 207 8.77 8.00 -6.82
C VAL A 207 8.92 9.06 -5.72
N PHE A 208 10.14 9.42 -5.35
CA PHE A 208 10.39 10.48 -4.36
C PHE A 208 9.81 11.81 -4.83
N ILE A 209 10.13 12.22 -6.06
CA ILE A 209 9.64 13.50 -6.61
C ILE A 209 8.10 13.46 -6.76
N GLY A 210 7.55 12.41 -7.35
CA GLY A 210 6.10 12.24 -7.50
C GLY A 210 5.37 12.18 -6.15
N GLY A 211 5.94 11.48 -5.18
CA GLY A 211 5.42 11.39 -3.82
C GLY A 211 5.33 12.74 -3.11
N GLN A 212 6.36 13.60 -3.23
CA GLN A 212 6.34 14.94 -2.66
C GLN A 212 5.26 15.82 -3.30
N ILE A 213 5.12 15.77 -4.63
CA ILE A 213 4.08 16.51 -5.36
C ILE A 213 2.69 16.03 -4.92
N GLY A 214 2.44 14.71 -4.91
CA GLY A 214 1.16 14.15 -4.51
C GLY A 214 0.79 14.46 -3.06
N ASN A 215 1.76 14.45 -2.17
CA ASN A 215 1.60 14.81 -0.77
C ASN A 215 1.22 16.29 -0.59
N PHE A 216 1.81 17.18 -1.39
CA PHE A 216 1.43 18.59 -1.42
C PHE A 216 -0.01 18.77 -1.93
N VAL A 217 -0.42 18.02 -2.95
CA VAL A 217 -1.78 18.04 -3.51
C VAL A 217 -2.80 17.50 -2.51
N ASN A 218 -2.50 16.42 -1.79
CA ASN A 218 -3.38 15.84 -0.75
C ASN A 218 -3.81 16.89 0.29
N ILE A 219 -2.87 17.73 0.72
CA ILE A 219 -3.14 18.71 1.76
C ILE A 219 -4.10 19.81 1.29
N LYS A 220 -4.19 20.09 -0.02
CA LYS A 220 -4.79 21.32 -0.51
C LYS A 220 -5.95 21.21 -1.50
N LEU A 221 -6.07 20.15 -2.32
CA LEU A 221 -6.84 20.29 -3.56
C LEU A 221 -7.88 19.20 -3.89
N LEU A 222 -7.83 17.98 -3.35
CA LEU A 222 -8.70 16.91 -3.82
C LEU A 222 -9.57 16.27 -2.73
N PRO A 223 -10.88 16.11 -2.99
CA PRO A 223 -11.78 15.37 -2.10
C PRO A 223 -11.39 13.88 -2.04
N THR A 224 -11.42 13.31 -0.86
CA THR A 224 -11.07 11.88 -0.60
C THR A 224 -11.84 10.91 -1.51
N ARG A 225 -13.07 11.24 -1.88
CA ARG A 225 -13.92 10.43 -2.79
C ARG A 225 -13.32 10.30 -4.20
N ILE A 226 -12.84 11.39 -4.78
CA ILE A 226 -12.24 11.39 -6.14
C ILE A 226 -10.97 10.54 -6.13
N LEU A 227 -10.18 10.67 -5.07
CA LEU A 227 -8.95 9.92 -4.91
C LEU A 227 -9.21 8.41 -4.75
N ALA A 228 -10.21 8.02 -3.97
CA ALA A 228 -10.62 6.62 -3.84
C ALA A 228 -11.08 6.03 -5.17
N LEU A 229 -11.84 6.78 -5.97
CA LEU A 229 -12.28 6.36 -7.31
C LEU A 229 -11.10 6.18 -8.28
N LEU A 230 -10.19 7.15 -8.34
CA LEU A 230 -9.01 7.06 -9.20
C LEU A 230 -8.12 5.87 -8.82
N THR A 231 -7.91 5.66 -7.52
CA THR A 231 -7.15 4.52 -7.00
C THR A 231 -7.82 3.19 -7.34
N SER A 232 -9.15 3.10 -7.13
CA SER A 232 -9.93 1.90 -7.47
C SER A 232 -9.86 1.59 -8.96
N ALA A 233 -10.07 2.58 -9.83
CA ALA A 233 -10.01 2.41 -11.27
C ALA A 233 -8.64 1.90 -11.73
N LEU A 234 -7.56 2.47 -11.19
CA LEU A 234 -6.21 2.08 -11.52
C LEU A 234 -5.86 0.67 -11.06
N VAL A 235 -6.23 0.33 -9.81
CA VAL A 235 -5.98 -1.01 -9.23
C VAL A 235 -6.79 -2.08 -9.96
N LEU A 236 -8.07 -1.81 -10.29
CA LEU A 236 -8.92 -2.74 -11.05
C LEU A 236 -8.43 -2.92 -12.49
N PHE A 237 -8.02 -1.84 -13.16
CA PHE A 237 -7.42 -1.94 -14.50
C PHE A 237 -6.24 -2.90 -14.51
N VAL A 238 -5.37 -2.78 -13.51
CA VAL A 238 -4.22 -3.65 -13.36
C VAL A 238 -4.64 -5.09 -13.05
N ALA A 239 -5.60 -5.28 -12.14
CA ALA A 239 -6.12 -6.61 -11.81
C ALA A 239 -6.71 -7.32 -13.03
N ILE A 240 -7.54 -6.63 -13.81
CA ILE A 240 -8.13 -7.16 -15.05
C ILE A 240 -7.03 -7.59 -16.02
N ARG A 241 -6.03 -6.75 -16.25
CA ARG A 241 -4.91 -7.07 -17.14
C ARG A 241 -4.08 -8.25 -16.65
N MET A 242 -3.89 -8.39 -15.33
CA MET A 242 -3.25 -9.58 -14.76
C MET A 242 -4.09 -10.84 -14.94
N GLY A 243 -5.41 -10.74 -14.75
CA GLY A 243 -6.32 -11.85 -15.00
C GLY A 243 -6.17 -12.42 -16.42
N PHE A 244 -6.18 -11.57 -17.44
CA PHE A 244 -5.94 -11.99 -18.83
C PHE A 244 -4.56 -12.60 -19.11
N LYS A 245 -3.59 -12.40 -18.23
CA LYS A 245 -2.26 -12.98 -18.38
C LYS A 245 -2.13 -14.33 -17.66
N ILE A 246 -2.88 -14.52 -16.58
CA ILE A 246 -2.80 -15.72 -15.73
C ILE A 246 -3.72 -16.83 -16.24
N PHE A 247 -4.88 -16.46 -16.75
CA PHE A 247 -5.92 -17.33 -17.31
C PHE A 247 -6.05 -17.17 -18.82
#